data_8ba160432f9fe4796f0f2aea8a64fd42
#
_entry.id   8ba160432f9fe4796f0f2aea8a64fd42
#
_cell.length_a   1.000
_cell.length_b   1.000
_cell.length_c   1.000
_cell.angle_alpha   90.00
_cell.angle_beta   90.00
_cell.angle_gamma   90.00
#
_symmetry.space_group_name_H-M   'P 1'
#
loop_
_entity.id
_entity.type
_entity.pdbx_description
1 polymer ?
#
loop_
_entity_poly.entity_id
_entity_poly.type
_entity_poly.pdbx_seq_one_letter_code
_entity_poly.pdbx_strand_id
1 'polypeptide(L)'
;MKMSTAVTRNRSGRVAIGVCSALLGIKLLAGAAVAAEPATVARQTDAWRARHEAEILRQFSDLLALPNLASDRPNIEHNASFIRNLLEQRGLKTELLSLGDAPPIVIGNLAVPAAKQTIAFYAHYDGQPVDPAKWKSDPWKPVMRDRDGREIDWEKAEAIDPEWRLYARSAGDDKAPIIGMLGALDALRAQGIKPTVNLRFVFEGEEEAGSPHLEQYLAKYPHELRPDAWVLCDGPVHQSRRMELFFGARGTVDLELTVYGPVKGLHDGHYGNWVPNPIVRLTHLLDSMRDENGHILIKGFYDNVKPPSEAERAALAKIPDVEDDLRREFQIGGTEGEGKHLNELLLLPALNVRGIEAGDVGEKASNTIQPEARASIDFRLVPDETPESIKPLVERHLEAQGYTIVREAPDLTTRLKHSKIVRVNWGAGYPPARTSLDLPLSQAIARIMTAAGHEPVRLPTVGGSIPMYLFQQPNETPAIGLPIANHDDNQHAANENLRLQNLWDGIEVYAALFAGLGAP
;
A
#
# COMPACT_ATOMS: atom_id res chain seq x y z
N MET A 1 7.02 81.30 -55.35
CA MET A 1 6.96 82.76 -55.60
C MET A 1 6.34 83.42 -54.36
N LYS A 2 7.17 84.28 -53.74
CA LYS A 2 6.83 85.43 -52.81
C LYS A 2 5.88 85.07 -51.61
N MET A 3 6.48 85.00 -50.39
CA MET A 3 6.60 86.09 -49.41
C MET A 3 5.29 86.79 -49.03
N SER A 4 4.93 86.72 -47.76
CA SER A 4 4.98 87.92 -46.91
C SER A 4 4.71 87.60 -45.43
N THR A 5 5.60 88.16 -44.65
CA THR A 5 5.64 88.25 -43.20
C THR A 5 4.53 89.14 -42.64
N ALA A 6 4.01 88.87 -41.46
CA ALA A 6 3.61 89.91 -40.52
C ALA A 6 3.77 89.34 -39.08
N VAL A 7 4.69 90.10 -38.35
CA VAL A 7 4.93 89.97 -36.93
C VAL A 7 3.93 90.86 -36.21
N THR A 8 3.33 90.43 -35.13
CA THR A 8 2.90 91.27 -34.00
C THR A 8 3.14 90.54 -32.67
N ARG A 9 4.00 91.18 -31.88
CA ARG A 9 4.26 90.91 -30.47
C ARG A 9 3.07 91.35 -29.63
N ASN A 10 2.65 90.56 -28.63
CA ASN A 10 2.69 91.06 -27.25
C ASN A 10 2.39 90.02 -26.19
N ARG A 11 3.31 89.96 -25.25
CA ARG A 11 3.24 89.83 -23.77
C ARG A 11 2.65 88.64 -23.09
N SER A 12 3.55 88.04 -22.35
CA SER A 12 3.42 87.47 -20.98
C SER A 12 2.69 86.14 -20.81
N GLY A 13 3.46 85.12 -20.39
CA GLY A 13 2.95 84.17 -19.43
C GLY A 13 3.27 82.74 -19.72
N ARG A 14 4.28 82.24 -19.08
CA ARG A 14 4.48 80.85 -18.64
C ARG A 14 4.41 79.74 -19.69
N VAL A 15 5.57 79.24 -20.02
CA VAL A 15 5.80 77.93 -20.67
C VAL A 15 5.47 76.83 -19.67
N ALA A 16 4.39 76.07 -19.94
CA ALA A 16 4.14 74.82 -19.27
C ALA A 16 4.62 73.67 -20.20
N ILE A 17 5.73 73.05 -19.80
CA ILE A 17 6.22 71.83 -20.47
C ILE A 17 5.29 70.65 -20.05
N GLY A 18 4.37 70.24 -20.93
CA GLY A 18 3.60 69.08 -20.77
C GLY A 18 4.45 67.83 -21.09
N VAL A 19 4.89 67.14 -20.05
CA VAL A 19 5.47 65.77 -20.17
C VAL A 19 4.33 64.81 -20.39
N CYS A 20 4.13 64.37 -21.64
CA CYS A 20 3.27 63.21 -21.93
C CYS A 20 3.97 61.95 -21.46
N SER A 21 3.69 61.51 -20.23
CA SER A 21 4.03 60.17 -19.76
C SER A 21 3.10 59.14 -20.43
N ALA A 22 3.60 58.51 -21.49
CA ALA A 22 2.98 57.31 -22.04
C ALA A 22 3.22 56.18 -21.04
N LEU A 23 2.22 55.91 -20.17
CA LEU A 23 2.14 54.71 -19.37
C LEU A 23 1.86 53.52 -20.30
N LEU A 24 2.94 52.82 -20.72
CA LEU A 24 2.83 51.49 -21.28
C LEU A 24 2.33 50.56 -20.16
N GLY A 25 1.04 50.33 -20.11
CA GLY A 25 0.43 49.29 -19.29
C GLY A 25 0.85 47.93 -19.81
N ILE A 26 1.92 47.35 -19.25
CA ILE A 26 2.21 45.93 -19.38
C ILE A 26 1.11 45.21 -18.60
N LYS A 27 0.06 44.79 -19.33
CA LYS A 27 -0.83 43.74 -18.84
C LYS A 27 0.03 42.47 -18.73
N LEU A 28 0.48 42.13 -17.53
CA LEU A 28 0.86 40.77 -17.21
C LEU A 28 -0.40 39.92 -17.46
N LEU A 29 -0.49 39.33 -18.62
CA LEU A 29 -1.33 38.16 -18.84
C LEU A 29 -0.77 37.09 -17.88
N ALA A 30 -1.47 36.86 -16.76
CA ALA A 30 -1.31 35.66 -16.01
C ALA A 30 -1.69 34.51 -16.95
N GLY A 31 -0.72 34.04 -17.71
CA GLY A 31 -0.86 32.84 -18.51
C GLY A 31 -1.22 31.71 -17.56
N ALA A 32 -2.34 31.07 -17.77
CA ALA A 32 -2.58 29.77 -17.14
C ALA A 32 -1.33 28.92 -17.42
N ALA A 33 -0.69 28.43 -16.36
CA ALA A 33 0.45 27.56 -16.50
C ALA A 33 -0.03 26.35 -17.33
N VAL A 34 0.41 26.25 -18.58
CA VAL A 34 0.17 25.05 -19.37
C VAL A 34 0.92 23.94 -18.67
N ALA A 35 0.19 22.91 -18.26
CA ALA A 35 0.81 21.73 -17.67
C ALA A 35 1.86 21.17 -18.63
N ALA A 36 3.03 20.84 -18.11
CA ALA A 36 4.07 20.25 -18.93
C ALA A 36 3.64 18.84 -19.38
N GLU A 37 3.92 18.50 -20.63
CA GLU A 37 3.61 17.19 -21.18
C GLU A 37 4.30 16.07 -20.39
N PRO A 38 3.59 15.03 -19.90
CA PRO A 38 4.16 14.01 -19.02
C PRO A 38 5.41 13.33 -19.59
N ALA A 39 5.41 13.02 -20.91
CA ALA A 39 6.58 12.46 -21.60
C ALA A 39 7.81 13.39 -21.55
N THR A 40 7.60 14.69 -21.58
CA THR A 40 8.69 15.66 -21.48
C THR A 40 9.20 15.76 -20.06
N VAL A 41 8.28 15.78 -19.07
CA VAL A 41 8.64 15.76 -17.64
C VAL A 41 9.47 14.52 -17.34
N ALA A 42 9.02 13.33 -17.72
CA ALA A 42 9.73 12.07 -17.49
C ALA A 42 11.14 12.09 -18.07
N ARG A 43 11.31 12.42 -19.36
CA ARG A 43 12.64 12.49 -20.00
C ARG A 43 13.57 13.51 -19.33
N GLN A 44 13.06 14.68 -18.93
CA GLN A 44 13.87 15.68 -18.26
C GLN A 44 14.23 15.25 -16.83
N THR A 45 13.32 14.54 -16.16
CA THR A 45 13.55 13.97 -14.84
C THR A 45 14.60 12.88 -14.90
N ASP A 46 14.54 11.98 -15.87
CA ASP A 46 15.56 10.96 -16.11
C ASP A 46 16.93 11.59 -16.37
N ALA A 47 17.01 12.58 -17.26
CA ALA A 47 18.25 13.29 -17.52
C ALA A 47 18.81 14.05 -16.30
N TRP A 48 17.96 14.51 -15.40
CA TRP A 48 18.38 15.11 -14.13
C TRP A 48 18.86 14.02 -13.17
N ARG A 49 18.08 12.95 -12.98
CA ARG A 49 18.37 11.80 -12.13
C ARG A 49 19.74 11.20 -12.47
N ALA A 50 20.02 10.96 -13.76
CA ALA A 50 21.29 10.41 -14.23
C ALA A 50 22.54 11.23 -13.80
N ARG A 51 22.37 12.51 -13.51
CA ARG A 51 23.44 13.39 -13.02
C ARG A 51 23.51 13.49 -11.49
N HIS A 52 22.48 12.97 -10.80
CA HIS A 52 22.34 13.10 -9.34
C HIS A 52 22.23 11.74 -8.63
N GLU A 53 22.47 10.62 -9.35
CA GLU A 53 22.35 9.26 -8.81
C GLU A 53 23.10 9.08 -7.49
N ALA A 54 24.34 9.55 -7.43
CA ALA A 54 25.16 9.42 -6.23
C ALA A 54 24.60 10.22 -5.05
N GLU A 55 24.01 11.38 -5.28
CA GLU A 55 23.38 12.20 -4.24
C GLU A 55 22.11 11.54 -3.71
N ILE A 56 21.27 11.04 -4.63
CA ILE A 56 20.04 10.30 -4.30
C ILE A 56 20.36 9.05 -3.48
N LEU A 57 21.36 8.27 -3.91
CA LEU A 57 21.75 7.04 -3.22
C LEU A 57 22.37 7.29 -1.85
N ARG A 58 23.15 8.37 -1.67
CA ARG A 58 23.63 8.75 -0.33
C ARG A 58 22.49 9.10 0.59
N GLN A 59 21.55 9.95 0.15
CA GLN A 59 20.40 10.33 0.95
C GLN A 59 19.54 9.12 1.32
N PHE A 60 19.35 8.17 0.38
CA PHE A 60 18.65 6.93 0.63
C PHE A 60 19.40 6.06 1.65
N SER A 61 20.71 5.89 1.47
CA SER A 61 21.55 5.12 2.41
C SER A 61 21.54 5.73 3.81
N ASP A 62 21.60 7.05 3.94
CA ASP A 62 21.54 7.73 5.23
C ASP A 62 20.18 7.49 5.94
N LEU A 63 19.06 7.48 5.20
CA LEU A 63 17.75 7.17 5.75
C LEU A 63 17.63 5.69 6.14
N LEU A 64 18.18 4.78 5.35
CA LEU A 64 18.16 3.34 5.63
C LEU A 64 19.06 2.94 6.81
N ALA A 65 20.11 3.72 7.06
CA ALA A 65 21.01 3.46 8.19
C ALA A 65 20.38 3.74 9.56
N LEU A 66 19.22 4.36 9.60
CA LEU A 66 18.48 4.61 10.84
C LEU A 66 17.62 3.39 11.18
N PRO A 67 17.85 2.69 12.32
CA PRO A 67 16.94 1.67 12.81
C PRO A 67 15.53 2.23 12.95
N ASN A 68 14.51 1.44 12.59
CA ASN A 68 13.15 1.99 12.44
C ASN A 68 12.03 1.06 12.88
N LEU A 69 12.26 0.25 13.92
CA LEU A 69 11.17 -0.49 14.53
C LEU A 69 10.19 0.47 15.21
N ALA A 70 8.89 0.31 14.97
CA ALA A 70 7.85 1.15 15.60
C ALA A 70 7.93 1.15 17.13
N SER A 71 8.35 0.04 17.74
CA SER A 71 8.55 -0.11 19.20
C SER A 71 9.83 0.53 19.72
N ASP A 72 10.79 0.89 18.86
CA ASP A 72 12.04 1.58 19.24
C ASP A 72 11.83 3.09 19.18
N ARG A 73 11.24 3.64 20.22
CA ARG A 73 10.82 5.04 20.30
C ARG A 73 11.91 6.05 19.93
N PRO A 74 13.14 5.98 20.46
CA PRO A 74 14.19 6.93 20.11
C PRO A 74 14.53 6.91 18.61
N ASN A 75 14.64 5.73 18.03
CA ASN A 75 15.02 5.59 16.62
C ASN A 75 13.89 5.95 15.66
N ILE A 76 12.64 5.60 15.99
CA ILE A 76 11.49 5.97 15.16
C ILE A 76 11.26 7.50 15.15
N GLU A 77 11.43 8.17 16.28
CA GLU A 77 11.40 9.64 16.36
C GLU A 77 12.57 10.30 15.61
N HIS A 78 13.74 9.66 15.59
CA HIS A 78 14.88 10.11 14.82
C HIS A 78 14.58 10.01 13.31
N ASN A 79 14.00 8.89 12.83
CA ASN A 79 13.52 8.76 11.45
C ASN A 79 12.55 9.87 11.09
N ALA A 80 11.52 10.10 11.91
CA ALA A 80 10.54 11.17 11.67
C ALA A 80 11.19 12.55 11.55
N SER A 81 12.13 12.85 12.44
CA SER A 81 12.87 14.13 12.45
C SER A 81 13.77 14.25 11.22
N PHE A 82 14.43 13.16 10.81
CA PHE A 82 15.27 13.14 9.62
C PHE A 82 14.44 13.40 8.36
N ILE A 83 13.33 12.70 8.18
CA ILE A 83 12.42 12.87 7.03
C ILE A 83 11.84 14.29 7.01
N ARG A 84 11.42 14.82 8.16
CA ARG A 84 10.95 16.20 8.27
C ARG A 84 12.01 17.18 7.75
N ASN A 85 13.27 17.02 8.18
CA ASN A 85 14.35 17.89 7.72
C ASN A 85 14.57 17.82 6.20
N LEU A 86 14.46 16.61 5.60
CA LEU A 86 14.55 16.44 4.14
C LEU A 86 13.44 17.20 3.39
N LEU A 87 12.23 17.23 3.94
CA LEU A 87 11.10 17.97 3.39
C LEU A 87 11.31 19.50 3.54
N GLU A 88 11.77 19.96 4.71
CA GLU A 88 12.04 21.38 4.99
C GLU A 88 13.12 21.96 4.08
N GLN A 89 14.20 21.22 3.79
CA GLN A 89 15.25 21.59 2.84
C GLN A 89 14.69 21.87 1.44
N ARG A 90 13.57 21.25 1.09
CA ARG A 90 12.84 21.44 -0.17
C ARG A 90 11.77 22.51 -0.10
N GLY A 91 11.67 23.23 1.04
CA GLY A 91 10.75 24.34 1.23
C GLY A 91 9.30 23.94 1.51
N LEU A 92 9.05 22.68 1.89
CA LEU A 92 7.73 22.25 2.32
C LEU A 92 7.43 22.78 3.73
N LYS A 93 6.17 23.07 3.98
CA LYS A 93 5.68 23.32 5.35
C LYS A 93 5.47 21.95 6.01
N THR A 94 6.17 21.68 7.10
CA THR A 94 6.16 20.39 7.77
C THR A 94 5.48 20.45 9.13
N GLU A 95 4.98 19.30 9.57
CA GLU A 95 4.42 19.08 10.89
C GLU A 95 4.68 17.63 11.33
N LEU A 96 4.90 17.42 12.63
CA LEU A 96 4.88 16.11 13.26
C LEU A 96 3.59 15.99 14.05
N LEU A 97 2.66 15.17 13.57
CA LEU A 97 1.43 14.89 14.31
C LEU A 97 1.75 13.90 15.42
N SER A 98 1.23 14.16 16.62
CA SER A 98 1.52 13.36 17.81
C SER A 98 0.23 12.85 18.46
N LEU A 99 0.27 11.60 18.92
CA LEU A 99 -0.84 10.95 19.60
C LEU A 99 -0.30 10.05 20.73
N GLY A 100 -0.31 10.57 21.96
CA GLY A 100 0.22 9.83 23.12
C GLY A 100 1.65 9.34 22.88
N ASP A 101 1.84 8.04 23.06
CA ASP A 101 3.12 7.36 22.83
C ASP A 101 3.25 6.72 21.44
N ALA A 102 2.28 6.94 20.53
CA ALA A 102 2.38 6.46 19.16
C ALA A 102 3.53 7.13 18.39
N PRO A 103 4.18 6.43 17.45
CA PRO A 103 5.12 7.04 16.51
C PRO A 103 4.48 8.23 15.78
N PRO A 104 5.19 9.37 15.61
CA PRO A 104 4.59 10.54 14.98
C PRO A 104 4.34 10.31 13.49
N ILE A 105 3.23 10.88 12.97
CA ILE A 105 3.05 10.99 11.52
C ILE A 105 3.76 12.26 11.03
N VAL A 106 4.60 12.12 10.00
CA VAL A 106 5.29 13.23 9.37
C VAL A 106 4.43 13.80 8.25
N ILE A 107 4.13 15.09 8.31
CA ILE A 107 3.39 15.79 7.26
C ILE A 107 4.32 16.77 6.55
N GLY A 108 4.27 16.74 5.21
CA GLY A 108 4.88 17.75 4.35
C GLY A 108 3.84 18.35 3.40
N ASN A 109 3.65 19.66 3.41
CA ASN A 109 2.69 20.33 2.54
C ASN A 109 3.42 21.26 1.55
N LEU A 110 3.10 21.13 0.27
CA LEU A 110 3.48 22.06 -0.79
C LEU A 110 2.21 22.66 -1.40
N ALA A 111 1.91 23.90 -1.02
CA ALA A 111 0.78 24.64 -1.57
C ALA A 111 1.13 25.19 -2.96
N VAL A 112 0.24 24.99 -3.91
CA VAL A 112 0.39 25.46 -5.30
C VAL A 112 -0.64 26.54 -5.58
N PRO A 113 -0.22 27.76 -5.97
CA PRO A 113 -1.15 28.83 -6.27
C PRO A 113 -2.18 28.43 -7.32
N ALA A 114 -3.46 28.68 -7.04
CA ALA A 114 -4.62 28.35 -7.86
C ALA A 114 -4.95 26.84 -7.98
N ALA A 115 -4.20 25.95 -7.36
CA ALA A 115 -4.61 24.54 -7.26
C ALA A 115 -5.91 24.41 -6.47
N LYS A 116 -6.82 23.59 -6.98
CA LYS A 116 -8.14 23.36 -6.35
C LYS A 116 -8.17 22.09 -5.52
N GLN A 117 -7.25 21.16 -5.77
CA GLN A 117 -7.21 19.86 -5.15
C GLN A 117 -5.92 19.66 -4.36
N THR A 118 -6.01 18.91 -3.30
CA THR A 118 -4.89 18.41 -2.51
C THR A 118 -4.82 16.90 -2.66
N ILE A 119 -3.73 16.40 -3.21
CA ILE A 119 -3.47 14.97 -3.34
C ILE A 119 -2.44 14.59 -2.28
N ALA A 120 -2.79 13.61 -1.45
CA ALA A 120 -1.85 13.08 -0.46
C ALA A 120 -1.13 11.85 -1.01
N PHE A 121 0.18 11.82 -0.80
CA PHE A 121 1.04 10.68 -1.08
C PHE A 121 1.46 10.07 0.26
N TYR A 122 1.12 8.82 0.45
CA TYR A 122 1.37 8.08 1.67
C TYR A 122 2.49 7.07 1.46
N ALA A 123 3.34 6.96 2.46
CA ALA A 123 4.33 5.90 2.65
C ALA A 123 4.53 5.68 4.16
N HIS A 124 5.21 4.61 4.55
CA HIS A 124 5.60 4.45 5.94
C HIS A 124 7.12 4.44 6.10
N TYR A 125 7.59 4.70 7.33
CA TYR A 125 9.01 4.78 7.59
C TYR A 125 9.50 3.83 8.70
N ASP A 126 8.59 3.08 9.33
CA ASP A 126 8.93 1.96 10.19
C ASP A 126 9.24 0.70 9.36
N GLY A 127 9.65 -0.36 10.01
CA GLY A 127 10.01 -1.60 9.36
C GLY A 127 9.82 -2.82 10.25
N GLN A 128 9.73 -3.98 9.64
CA GLN A 128 9.59 -5.27 10.31
C GLN A 128 10.79 -5.58 11.22
N PRO A 129 10.57 -6.32 12.32
CA PRO A 129 11.64 -6.81 13.17
C PRO A 129 12.69 -7.60 12.38
N VAL A 130 13.94 -7.46 12.78
CA VAL A 130 15.07 -8.12 12.13
C VAL A 130 15.68 -9.18 13.04
N ASP A 131 16.09 -10.30 12.42
CA ASP A 131 16.99 -11.28 13.02
C ASP A 131 18.34 -11.19 12.28
N PRO A 132 19.33 -10.45 12.82
CA PRO A 132 20.60 -10.20 12.12
C PRO A 132 21.33 -11.47 11.69
N ALA A 133 21.10 -12.60 12.40
CA ALA A 133 21.75 -13.88 12.06
C ALA A 133 21.29 -14.45 10.70
N LYS A 134 20.15 -14.02 10.19
CA LYS A 134 19.60 -14.44 8.89
C LYS A 134 20.03 -13.53 7.74
N TRP A 135 20.60 -12.36 8.04
CA TRP A 135 21.03 -11.40 7.04
C TRP A 135 22.46 -11.65 6.58
N LYS A 136 22.72 -11.46 5.29
CA LYS A 136 24.07 -11.53 4.71
C LYS A 136 24.94 -10.33 5.08
N SER A 137 24.31 -9.18 5.37
CA SER A 137 24.94 -7.94 5.85
C SER A 137 24.10 -7.38 6.99
N ASP A 138 24.65 -6.47 7.78
CA ASP A 138 23.91 -5.77 8.84
C ASP A 138 22.70 -5.06 8.23
N PRO A 139 21.45 -5.30 8.69
CA PRO A 139 20.24 -4.72 8.13
C PRO A 139 20.18 -3.19 8.18
N TRP A 140 20.99 -2.56 9.03
CA TRP A 140 21.09 -1.10 9.19
C TRP A 140 22.36 -0.51 8.57
N LYS A 141 23.08 -1.31 7.76
CA LYS A 141 24.21 -0.86 6.93
C LYS A 141 23.89 -1.13 5.46
N PRO A 142 23.33 -0.15 4.75
CA PRO A 142 22.96 -0.34 3.35
C PRO A 142 24.14 -0.82 2.50
N VAL A 143 23.94 -1.90 1.76
CA VAL A 143 24.97 -2.50 0.92
C VAL A 143 24.44 -2.62 -0.50
N MET A 144 25.18 -2.07 -1.46
CA MET A 144 24.89 -2.26 -2.87
C MET A 144 25.44 -3.60 -3.36
N ARG A 145 24.63 -4.36 -4.12
CA ARG A 145 25.06 -5.60 -4.78
C ARG A 145 24.66 -5.62 -6.24
N ASP A 146 25.51 -6.28 -7.04
CA ASP A 146 25.25 -6.56 -8.45
C ASP A 146 24.20 -7.69 -8.64
N ARG A 147 23.96 -8.04 -9.91
CA ARG A 147 23.02 -9.13 -10.27
C ARG A 147 23.46 -10.51 -9.77
N ASP A 148 24.75 -10.70 -9.52
CA ASP A 148 25.33 -11.94 -8.99
C ASP A 148 25.35 -11.94 -7.45
N GLY A 149 24.91 -10.86 -6.81
CA GLY A 149 24.88 -10.70 -5.35
C GLY A 149 26.24 -10.31 -4.74
N ARG A 150 27.22 -9.87 -5.57
CA ARG A 150 28.50 -9.37 -5.09
C ARG A 150 28.37 -7.93 -4.63
N GLU A 151 29.04 -7.60 -3.53
CA GLU A 151 29.05 -6.23 -3.00
C GLU A 151 29.82 -5.28 -3.93
N ILE A 152 29.23 -4.11 -4.15
CA ILE A 152 29.76 -3.06 -5.02
C ILE A 152 30.03 -1.81 -4.21
N ASP A 153 31.25 -1.28 -4.32
CA ASP A 153 31.58 0.08 -3.89
C ASP A 153 31.09 1.07 -4.97
N TRP A 154 29.79 1.37 -4.91
CA TRP A 154 29.12 2.17 -5.93
C TRP A 154 29.62 3.62 -5.98
N GLU A 155 30.22 4.14 -4.89
CA GLU A 155 30.80 5.49 -4.88
C GLU A 155 32.08 5.61 -5.74
N LYS A 156 32.73 4.46 -6.03
CA LYS A 156 33.89 4.37 -6.91
C LYS A 156 33.57 3.88 -8.30
N ALA A 157 32.33 3.52 -8.57
CA ALA A 157 31.91 3.02 -9.87
C ALA A 157 31.92 4.15 -10.92
N GLU A 158 32.33 3.84 -12.14
CA GLU A 158 32.27 4.79 -13.26
C GLU A 158 30.83 5.06 -13.71
N ALA A 159 29.92 4.09 -13.54
CA ALA A 159 28.50 4.18 -13.82
C ALA A 159 27.71 3.27 -12.87
N ILE A 160 26.49 3.67 -12.60
CA ILE A 160 25.56 2.90 -11.76
C ILE A 160 24.67 2.06 -12.68
N ASP A 161 24.73 0.72 -12.49
CA ASP A 161 23.83 -0.18 -13.21
C ASP A 161 22.44 -0.14 -12.56
N PRO A 162 21.37 0.16 -13.30
CA PRO A 162 20.01 0.21 -12.77
C PRO A 162 19.49 -1.14 -12.24
N GLU A 163 20.15 -2.25 -12.57
CA GLU A 163 19.82 -3.57 -12.03
C GLU A 163 20.53 -3.90 -10.71
N TRP A 164 21.44 -3.06 -10.25
CA TRP A 164 21.98 -3.21 -8.90
C TRP A 164 20.88 -3.04 -7.86
N ARG A 165 21.10 -3.63 -6.69
CA ARG A 165 20.14 -3.61 -5.60
C ARG A 165 20.78 -3.08 -4.32
N LEU A 166 20.06 -2.20 -3.65
CA LEU A 166 20.45 -1.70 -2.33
C LEU A 166 19.76 -2.56 -1.27
N TYR A 167 20.56 -3.23 -0.44
CA TYR A 167 20.12 -4.15 0.60
C TYR A 167 20.15 -3.47 1.95
N ALA A 168 18.99 -3.33 2.58
CA ALA A 168 18.80 -2.89 3.96
C ALA A 168 17.35 -3.17 4.38
N ARG A 169 17.02 -3.14 5.67
CA ARG A 169 15.63 -3.13 6.13
C ARG A 169 14.95 -1.84 5.66
N SER A 170 13.70 -1.96 5.22
CA SER A 170 12.86 -0.90 4.64
C SER A 170 13.40 -0.30 3.33
N ALA A 171 14.30 -1.00 2.65
CA ALA A 171 14.77 -0.55 1.33
C ALA A 171 13.66 -0.60 0.28
N GLY A 172 12.83 -1.65 0.27
CA GLY A 172 11.63 -1.77 -0.55
C GLY A 172 10.40 -1.26 0.19
N ASP A 173 10.24 -1.66 1.43
CA ASP A 173 9.07 -1.53 2.27
C ASP A 173 9.38 -0.68 3.51
N ASP A 174 9.18 0.67 3.51
CA ASP A 174 8.60 1.50 2.45
C ASP A 174 9.35 2.86 2.34
N LYS A 175 10.68 2.89 2.63
CA LYS A 175 11.47 4.13 2.56
C LYS A 175 11.81 4.57 1.13
N ALA A 176 11.77 3.65 0.15
CA ALA A 176 12.06 3.99 -1.25
C ALA A 176 11.11 5.03 -1.85
N PRO A 177 9.78 4.94 -1.69
CA PRO A 177 8.86 5.96 -2.18
C PRO A 177 9.14 7.35 -1.60
N ILE A 178 9.56 7.44 -0.32
CA ILE A 178 9.92 8.72 0.30
C ILE A 178 11.03 9.39 -0.51
N ILE A 179 12.12 8.66 -0.79
CA ILE A 179 13.24 9.16 -1.60
C ILE A 179 12.82 9.43 -3.04
N GLY A 180 11.96 8.58 -3.61
CA GLY A 180 11.41 8.77 -4.95
C GLY A 180 10.65 10.10 -5.07
N MET A 181 9.78 10.41 -4.11
CA MET A 181 9.03 11.67 -4.06
C MET A 181 9.95 12.90 -3.90
N LEU A 182 10.97 12.79 -3.04
CA LEU A 182 11.94 13.85 -2.83
C LEU A 182 12.76 14.12 -4.10
N GLY A 183 13.23 13.06 -4.77
CA GLY A 183 13.93 13.15 -6.05
C GLY A 183 13.06 13.78 -7.15
N ALA A 184 11.78 13.43 -7.20
CA ALA A 184 10.82 14.02 -8.13
C ALA A 184 10.65 15.54 -7.91
N LEU A 185 10.56 15.99 -6.65
CA LEU A 185 10.49 17.43 -6.32
C LEU A 185 11.76 18.16 -6.74
N ASP A 186 12.93 17.59 -6.48
CA ASP A 186 14.22 18.18 -6.84
C ASP A 186 14.39 18.28 -8.36
N ALA A 187 14.00 17.23 -9.09
CA ALA A 187 14.01 17.21 -10.55
C ALA A 187 13.09 18.29 -11.14
N LEU A 188 11.85 18.40 -10.67
CA LEU A 188 10.91 19.44 -11.12
C LEU A 188 11.44 20.86 -10.81
N ARG A 189 12.00 21.06 -9.61
CA ARG A 189 12.59 22.34 -9.21
C ARG A 189 13.75 22.73 -10.12
N ALA A 190 14.64 21.79 -10.43
CA ALA A 190 15.78 22.03 -11.32
C ALA A 190 15.37 22.40 -12.75
N GLN A 191 14.21 21.93 -13.17
CA GLN A 191 13.62 22.21 -14.49
C GLN A 191 12.72 23.44 -14.51
N GLY A 192 12.43 24.05 -13.36
CA GLY A 192 11.49 25.16 -13.24
C GLY A 192 10.02 24.75 -13.47
N ILE A 193 9.71 23.44 -13.43
CA ILE A 193 8.36 22.90 -13.56
C ILE A 193 7.67 22.98 -12.19
N LYS A 194 6.43 23.44 -12.17
CA LYS A 194 5.64 23.52 -10.94
C LYS A 194 4.61 22.41 -10.89
N PRO A 195 4.36 21.84 -9.72
CA PRO A 195 3.21 20.97 -9.51
C PRO A 195 1.90 21.69 -9.87
N THR A 196 0.89 20.92 -10.27
CA THR A 196 -0.42 21.43 -10.70
C THR A 196 -1.53 21.20 -9.66
N VAL A 197 -1.25 20.43 -8.61
CA VAL A 197 -2.10 20.20 -7.43
C VAL A 197 -1.34 20.55 -6.16
N ASN A 198 -2.05 20.82 -5.06
CA ASN A 198 -1.39 20.84 -3.75
C ASN A 198 -0.90 19.43 -3.43
N LEU A 199 0.36 19.30 -3.03
CA LEU A 199 0.94 18.05 -2.63
C LEU A 199 0.98 17.96 -1.11
N ARG A 200 0.53 16.84 -0.59
CA ARG A 200 0.65 16.48 0.81
C ARG A 200 1.38 15.16 0.92
N PHE A 201 2.47 15.14 1.64
CA PHE A 201 3.20 13.93 1.97
C PHE A 201 2.83 13.52 3.39
N VAL A 202 2.44 12.27 3.57
CA VAL A 202 2.01 11.70 4.84
C VAL A 202 2.80 10.44 5.07
N PHE A 203 3.68 10.45 6.06
CA PHE A 203 4.53 9.29 6.36
C PHE A 203 4.23 8.77 7.75
N GLU A 204 3.81 7.52 7.83
CA GLU A 204 3.44 6.81 9.05
C GLU A 204 4.64 6.08 9.66
N GLY A 205 4.67 5.91 10.97
CA GLY A 205 5.78 5.26 11.68
C GLY A 205 5.41 3.97 12.41
N GLU A 206 4.24 3.37 12.12
CA GLU A 206 3.78 2.13 12.77
C GLU A 206 2.93 1.24 11.87
N GLU A 207 3.07 1.35 10.54
CA GLU A 207 2.33 0.52 9.58
C GLU A 207 2.62 -0.95 9.79
N GLU A 208 3.87 -1.31 9.92
CA GLU A 208 4.37 -2.67 10.10
C GLU A 208 3.96 -3.30 11.45
N ALA A 209 3.50 -2.48 12.38
CA ALA A 209 2.85 -2.92 13.60
C ALA A 209 1.31 -3.06 13.44
N GLY A 210 0.78 -2.87 12.23
CA GLY A 210 -0.64 -2.95 11.90
C GLY A 210 -1.39 -1.64 12.09
N SER A 211 -0.74 -0.49 12.03
CA SER A 211 -1.34 0.85 12.14
C SER A 211 -2.30 1.03 13.33
N PRO A 212 -1.95 0.63 14.55
CA PRO A 212 -2.90 0.56 15.67
C PRO A 212 -3.49 1.92 16.08
N HIS A 213 -2.85 3.01 15.69
CA HIS A 213 -3.32 4.36 16.03
C HIS A 213 -3.76 5.19 14.82
N LEU A 214 -3.67 4.67 13.58
CA LEU A 214 -3.98 5.42 12.36
C LEU A 214 -5.42 5.98 12.37
N GLU A 215 -6.40 5.17 12.76
CA GLU A 215 -7.79 5.62 12.88
C GLU A 215 -7.93 6.82 13.83
N GLN A 216 -7.22 6.78 14.97
CA GLN A 216 -7.22 7.87 15.94
C GLN A 216 -6.52 9.13 15.41
N TYR A 217 -5.44 8.98 14.63
CA TYR A 217 -4.79 10.10 13.93
C TYR A 217 -5.74 10.75 12.92
N LEU A 218 -6.41 9.95 12.08
CA LEU A 218 -7.37 10.42 11.09
C LEU A 218 -8.57 11.16 11.74
N ALA A 219 -8.99 10.71 12.92
CA ALA A 219 -10.05 11.35 13.69
C ALA A 219 -9.59 12.66 14.36
N LYS A 220 -8.36 12.69 14.90
CA LYS A 220 -7.82 13.84 15.63
C LYS A 220 -7.35 14.98 14.73
N TYR A 221 -6.81 14.65 13.56
CA TYR A 221 -6.18 15.59 12.63
C TYR A 221 -6.87 15.64 11.26
N PRO A 222 -8.20 15.90 11.21
CA PRO A 222 -8.94 15.84 9.95
C PRO A 222 -8.51 16.89 8.92
N HIS A 223 -7.95 18.01 9.33
CA HIS A 223 -7.48 19.04 8.40
C HIS A 223 -6.18 18.64 7.69
N GLU A 224 -5.33 17.92 8.39
CA GLU A 224 -4.02 17.45 7.93
C GLU A 224 -4.14 16.13 7.16
N LEU A 225 -5.12 15.29 7.50
CA LEU A 225 -5.25 13.91 7.01
C LEU A 225 -6.52 13.65 6.18
N ARG A 226 -7.19 14.69 5.66
CA ARG A 226 -8.31 14.54 4.70
C ARG A 226 -8.01 15.31 3.41
N PRO A 227 -7.26 14.70 2.49
CA PRO A 227 -7.05 15.23 1.14
C PRO A 227 -8.29 15.00 0.27
N ASP A 228 -8.25 15.48 -0.98
CA ASP A 228 -9.25 15.16 -2.00
C ASP A 228 -9.05 13.72 -2.55
N ALA A 229 -7.83 13.19 -2.46
CA ALA A 229 -7.52 11.79 -2.78
C ALA A 229 -6.17 11.37 -2.17
N TRP A 230 -6.01 10.04 -2.03
CA TRP A 230 -4.80 9.39 -1.58
C TRP A 230 -4.11 8.63 -2.71
N VAL A 231 -2.80 8.70 -2.76
CA VAL A 231 -1.91 7.81 -3.50
C VAL A 231 -1.08 7.06 -2.46
N LEU A 232 -1.34 5.76 -2.34
CA LEU A 232 -0.66 4.88 -1.38
C LEU A 232 0.54 4.25 -2.09
N CYS A 233 1.75 4.53 -1.61
CA CYS A 233 2.98 4.17 -2.33
C CYS A 233 3.63 2.89 -1.81
N ASP A 234 2.94 2.21 -0.92
CA ASP A 234 3.36 0.97 -0.27
C ASP A 234 3.07 -0.27 -1.13
N GLY A 235 4.00 -1.23 -1.09
CA GLY A 235 3.91 -2.51 -1.76
C GLY A 235 4.85 -2.66 -2.97
N PRO A 236 4.91 -3.87 -3.58
CA PRO A 236 5.74 -4.15 -4.75
C PRO A 236 5.02 -3.83 -6.06
N VAL A 237 5.80 -3.63 -7.12
CA VAL A 237 5.30 -3.61 -8.50
C VAL A 237 4.91 -5.02 -8.95
N HIS A 238 4.17 -5.13 -10.06
CA HIS A 238 3.74 -6.40 -10.62
C HIS A 238 4.92 -7.33 -10.97
N GLN A 239 4.73 -8.66 -10.87
CA GLN A 239 5.76 -9.68 -11.12
C GLN A 239 6.35 -9.59 -12.55
N SER A 240 5.63 -9.02 -13.51
CA SER A 240 6.18 -8.71 -14.83
C SER A 240 7.19 -7.57 -14.84
N ARG A 241 7.55 -7.02 -13.69
CA ARG A 241 8.42 -5.85 -13.48
C ARG A 241 7.82 -4.52 -13.99
N ARG A 242 6.58 -4.52 -14.45
CA ARG A 242 5.86 -3.29 -14.80
C ARG A 242 5.32 -2.64 -13.53
N MET A 243 5.32 -1.30 -13.51
CA MET A 243 4.64 -0.57 -12.46
C MET A 243 3.16 -0.96 -12.40
N GLU A 244 2.57 -0.89 -11.23
CA GLU A 244 1.16 -1.19 -11.07
C GLU A 244 0.40 -0.04 -10.41
N LEU A 245 -0.90 -0.06 -10.65
CA LEU A 245 -1.90 0.70 -9.91
C LEU A 245 -2.89 -0.29 -9.34
N PHE A 246 -3.09 -0.27 -8.04
CA PHE A 246 -4.17 -1.02 -7.44
C PHE A 246 -5.27 -0.10 -6.90
N PHE A 247 -6.51 -0.56 -7.08
CA PHE A 247 -7.70 0.26 -6.80
C PHE A 247 -8.51 -0.27 -5.63
N GLY A 248 -8.01 -1.26 -4.93
CA GLY A 248 -8.64 -1.86 -3.78
C GLY A 248 -7.70 -2.79 -3.03
N ALA A 249 -8.12 -3.15 -1.83
CA ALA A 249 -7.49 -4.15 -0.99
C ALA A 249 -8.56 -5.03 -0.35
N ARG A 250 -8.23 -6.29 -0.12
CA ARG A 250 -9.16 -7.23 0.52
C ARG A 250 -9.27 -6.91 2.00
N GLY A 251 -10.50 -7.06 2.53
CA GLY A 251 -10.72 -7.12 3.97
C GLY A 251 -10.28 -8.47 4.53
N THR A 252 -10.24 -8.56 5.85
CA THR A 252 -9.88 -9.81 6.54
C THR A 252 -10.65 -9.96 7.85
N VAL A 253 -10.89 -11.21 8.26
CA VAL A 253 -11.30 -11.55 9.62
C VAL A 253 -10.86 -12.95 9.98
N ASP A 254 -10.31 -13.11 11.16
CA ASP A 254 -9.79 -14.37 11.68
C ASP A 254 -10.81 -15.08 12.56
N LEU A 255 -10.77 -16.41 12.52
CA LEU A 255 -11.59 -17.27 13.36
C LEU A 255 -10.76 -18.41 13.95
N GLU A 256 -10.80 -18.53 15.27
CA GLU A 256 -10.27 -19.66 16.00
C GLU A 256 -11.43 -20.61 16.42
N LEU A 257 -11.37 -21.84 15.98
CA LEU A 257 -12.31 -22.89 16.35
C LEU A 257 -11.67 -23.88 17.31
N THR A 258 -12.43 -24.30 18.36
CA THR A 258 -12.07 -25.43 19.20
C THR A 258 -13.26 -26.40 19.25
N VAL A 259 -13.12 -27.57 18.64
CA VAL A 259 -14.11 -28.65 18.72
C VAL A 259 -13.80 -29.54 19.91
N TYR A 260 -14.77 -29.73 20.80
CA TYR A 260 -14.60 -30.48 22.03
C TYR A 260 -14.98 -31.95 21.86
N GLY A 261 -14.14 -32.83 22.43
CA GLY A 261 -14.35 -34.24 22.65
C GLY A 261 -14.56 -34.55 24.14
N PRO A 262 -14.02 -35.67 24.68
CA PRO A 262 -14.08 -36.00 26.10
C PRO A 262 -13.30 -34.95 26.94
N VAL A 263 -13.55 -34.90 28.26
CA VAL A 263 -12.89 -33.93 29.15
C VAL A 263 -11.39 -34.21 29.34
N LYS A 264 -10.93 -35.40 28.99
CA LYS A 264 -9.53 -35.86 29.06
C LYS A 264 -9.25 -36.85 27.94
N GLY A 265 -7.98 -37.05 27.59
CA GLY A 265 -7.57 -38.10 26.67
C GLY A 265 -8.06 -39.49 27.13
N LEU A 266 -8.60 -40.27 26.20
CA LEU A 266 -9.11 -41.62 26.46
C LEU A 266 -8.43 -42.61 25.53
N HIS A 267 -8.12 -43.81 26.04
CA HIS A 267 -7.54 -44.89 25.23
C HIS A 267 -8.49 -45.29 24.11
N ASP A 268 -8.08 -45.17 22.86
CA ASP A 268 -8.90 -45.38 21.67
C ASP A 268 -9.35 -46.86 21.50
N GLY A 269 -8.49 -47.81 21.89
CA GLY A 269 -8.82 -49.23 21.88
C GLY A 269 -9.96 -49.61 22.82
N HIS A 270 -10.18 -48.85 23.90
CA HIS A 270 -11.29 -49.10 24.83
C HIS A 270 -12.53 -48.29 24.49
N TYR A 271 -12.38 -47.08 23.95
CA TYR A 271 -13.48 -46.13 23.79
C TYR A 271 -13.72 -45.70 22.34
N GLY A 272 -12.91 -46.21 21.38
CA GLY A 272 -13.14 -45.99 19.94
C GLY A 272 -14.53 -46.47 19.52
N ASN A 273 -15.09 -45.90 18.44
CA ASN A 273 -16.45 -46.12 17.95
C ASN A 273 -17.60 -45.75 18.94
N TRP A 274 -17.27 -45.43 20.18
CA TRP A 274 -18.25 -45.02 21.19
C TRP A 274 -18.08 -43.54 21.61
N VAL A 275 -16.86 -43.12 21.92
CA VAL A 275 -16.57 -41.71 22.24
C VAL A 275 -16.32 -40.92 20.94
N PRO A 276 -16.99 -39.78 20.75
CA PRO A 276 -16.76 -38.94 19.60
C PRO A 276 -15.32 -38.40 19.56
N ASN A 277 -14.69 -38.56 18.41
CA ASN A 277 -13.33 -38.02 18.16
C ASN A 277 -13.41 -36.58 17.66
N PRO A 278 -12.84 -35.58 18.38
CA PRO A 278 -12.91 -34.18 18.01
C PRO A 278 -12.09 -33.87 16.73
N ILE A 279 -11.03 -34.63 16.42
CA ILE A 279 -10.25 -34.47 15.20
C ILE A 279 -11.11 -34.76 13.98
N VAL A 280 -11.80 -35.93 13.98
CA VAL A 280 -12.71 -36.31 12.88
C VAL A 280 -13.85 -35.30 12.73
N ARG A 281 -14.39 -34.81 13.85
CA ARG A 281 -15.46 -33.81 13.84
C ARG A 281 -14.98 -32.47 13.27
N LEU A 282 -13.78 -32.01 13.64
CA LEU A 282 -13.19 -30.79 13.09
C LEU A 282 -12.93 -30.91 11.59
N THR A 283 -12.38 -32.07 11.14
CA THR A 283 -12.13 -32.32 9.71
C THR A 283 -13.41 -32.20 8.90
N HIS A 284 -14.50 -32.89 9.34
CA HIS A 284 -15.79 -32.77 8.68
C HIS A 284 -16.38 -31.36 8.73
N LEU A 285 -16.14 -30.62 9.80
CA LEU A 285 -16.61 -29.24 9.91
C LEU A 285 -15.91 -28.35 8.90
N LEU A 286 -14.59 -28.44 8.77
CA LEU A 286 -13.80 -27.67 7.79
C LEU A 286 -14.20 -28.05 6.36
N ASP A 287 -14.34 -29.32 6.03
CA ASP A 287 -14.80 -29.82 4.74
C ASP A 287 -16.21 -29.31 4.36
N SER A 288 -17.10 -29.14 5.35
CA SER A 288 -18.41 -28.52 5.13
C SER A 288 -18.39 -27.03 4.83
N MET A 289 -17.29 -26.34 5.15
CA MET A 289 -17.17 -24.90 4.97
C MET A 289 -16.55 -24.51 3.63
N ARG A 290 -15.73 -25.38 3.02
CA ARG A 290 -14.96 -25.12 1.81
C ARG A 290 -14.68 -26.42 1.07
N ASP A 291 -14.83 -26.42 -0.25
CA ASP A 291 -14.46 -27.58 -1.09
C ASP A 291 -12.97 -27.55 -1.51
N GLU A 292 -12.54 -28.58 -2.22
CA GLU A 292 -11.16 -28.74 -2.71
C GLU A 292 -10.78 -27.72 -3.81
N ASN A 293 -11.77 -27.09 -4.46
CA ASN A 293 -11.56 -26.07 -5.48
C ASN A 293 -11.51 -24.63 -4.91
N GLY A 294 -11.59 -24.50 -3.60
CA GLY A 294 -11.56 -23.18 -2.94
C GLY A 294 -12.92 -22.51 -2.78
N HIS A 295 -14.02 -23.17 -3.17
CA HIS A 295 -15.36 -22.64 -3.04
C HIS A 295 -15.82 -22.66 -1.59
N ILE A 296 -16.31 -21.53 -1.07
CA ILE A 296 -16.90 -21.44 0.26
C ILE A 296 -18.32 -21.98 0.21
N LEU A 297 -18.58 -23.03 0.99
CA LEU A 297 -19.87 -23.74 1.01
C LEU A 297 -20.86 -23.16 2.03
N ILE A 298 -20.48 -22.12 2.74
CA ILE A 298 -21.30 -21.44 3.74
C ILE A 298 -22.43 -20.70 3.03
N LYS A 299 -23.68 -21.07 3.33
CA LYS A 299 -24.87 -20.49 2.68
C LYS A 299 -24.94 -18.98 2.84
N GLY A 300 -25.09 -18.27 1.72
CA GLY A 300 -25.22 -16.82 1.68
C GLY A 300 -23.89 -16.09 1.65
N PHE A 301 -22.75 -16.79 1.64
CA PHE A 301 -21.44 -16.15 1.68
C PHE A 301 -21.17 -15.28 0.44
N TYR A 302 -21.67 -15.69 -0.72
CA TYR A 302 -21.50 -14.95 -1.99
C TYR A 302 -22.65 -13.99 -2.33
N ASP A 303 -23.70 -13.89 -1.47
CA ASP A 303 -24.94 -13.14 -1.83
C ASP A 303 -24.68 -11.65 -2.08
N ASN A 304 -23.69 -11.07 -1.45
CA ASN A 304 -23.33 -9.66 -1.59
C ASN A 304 -22.15 -9.42 -2.55
N VAL A 305 -21.54 -10.47 -3.09
CA VAL A 305 -20.39 -10.36 -3.98
C VAL A 305 -20.83 -9.78 -5.32
N LYS A 306 -20.33 -8.61 -5.65
CA LYS A 306 -20.61 -7.96 -6.93
C LYS A 306 -19.70 -8.49 -8.04
N PRO A 307 -20.25 -8.75 -9.25
CA PRO A 307 -19.42 -9.07 -10.39
C PRO A 307 -18.52 -7.88 -10.75
N PRO A 308 -17.35 -8.12 -11.35
CA PRO A 308 -16.48 -7.06 -11.83
C PRO A 308 -17.21 -6.12 -12.80
N SER A 309 -16.98 -4.82 -12.69
CA SER A 309 -17.46 -3.81 -13.64
C SER A 309 -16.85 -4.01 -15.04
N GLU A 310 -17.33 -3.29 -16.03
CA GLU A 310 -16.75 -3.34 -17.39
C GLU A 310 -15.29 -2.86 -17.38
N ALA A 311 -15.00 -1.78 -16.66
CA ALA A 311 -13.65 -1.26 -16.52
C ALA A 311 -12.70 -2.25 -15.83
N GLU A 312 -13.19 -2.94 -14.81
CA GLU A 312 -12.41 -3.97 -14.11
C GLU A 312 -12.15 -5.18 -15.00
N ARG A 313 -13.15 -5.67 -15.74
CA ARG A 313 -12.94 -6.75 -16.73
C ARG A 313 -11.94 -6.36 -17.81
N ALA A 314 -12.02 -5.12 -18.30
CA ALA A 314 -11.08 -4.61 -19.29
C ALA A 314 -9.65 -4.46 -18.72
N ALA A 315 -9.51 -4.17 -17.43
CA ALA A 315 -8.23 -4.12 -16.74
C ALA A 315 -7.65 -5.54 -16.55
N LEU A 316 -8.45 -6.46 -16.03
CA LEU A 316 -8.07 -7.87 -15.84
C LEU A 316 -7.54 -8.50 -17.14
N ALA A 317 -8.23 -8.27 -18.27
CA ALA A 317 -7.82 -8.79 -19.58
C ALA A 317 -6.46 -8.26 -20.09
N LYS A 318 -5.89 -7.24 -19.46
CA LYS A 318 -4.60 -6.63 -19.80
C LYS A 318 -3.49 -6.95 -18.81
N ILE A 319 -3.79 -7.64 -17.74
CA ILE A 319 -2.78 -8.07 -16.77
C ILE A 319 -1.85 -9.08 -17.45
N PRO A 320 -0.53 -8.90 -17.37
CA PRO A 320 0.41 -9.88 -17.89
C PRO A 320 0.20 -11.25 -17.22
N ASP A 321 0.14 -12.30 -18.00
CA ASP A 321 0.07 -13.66 -17.48
C ASP A 321 1.45 -14.08 -16.96
N VAL A 322 1.53 -14.34 -15.67
CA VAL A 322 2.74 -14.79 -14.96
C VAL A 322 2.49 -16.12 -14.22
N GLU A 323 1.34 -16.75 -14.40
CA GLU A 323 0.90 -17.89 -13.60
C GLU A 323 1.75 -19.13 -13.82
N ASP A 324 2.24 -19.36 -15.04
CA ASP A 324 3.16 -20.46 -15.32
C ASP A 324 4.51 -20.30 -14.61
N ASP A 325 4.99 -19.07 -14.48
CA ASP A 325 6.22 -18.76 -13.73
C ASP A 325 5.98 -18.95 -12.23
N LEU A 326 4.87 -18.45 -11.69
CA LEU A 326 4.49 -18.65 -10.28
C LEU A 326 4.31 -20.13 -9.94
N ARG A 327 3.67 -20.93 -10.80
CA ARG A 327 3.55 -22.38 -10.56
C ARG A 327 4.91 -23.07 -10.51
N ARG A 328 5.86 -22.67 -11.35
CA ARG A 328 7.23 -23.20 -11.32
C ARG A 328 7.97 -22.75 -10.07
N GLU A 329 7.87 -21.49 -9.70
CA GLU A 329 8.47 -20.94 -8.49
C GLU A 329 7.96 -21.63 -7.22
N PHE A 330 6.65 -21.79 -7.11
CA PHE A 330 6.00 -22.45 -5.97
C PHE A 330 6.07 -23.98 -6.02
N GLN A 331 6.55 -24.56 -7.14
CA GLN A 331 6.65 -26.00 -7.36
C GLN A 331 5.33 -26.76 -7.17
N ILE A 332 4.22 -26.16 -7.66
CA ILE A 332 2.87 -26.76 -7.59
C ILE A 332 2.43 -27.30 -8.96
N GLY A 333 1.78 -28.48 -8.95
CA GLY A 333 1.31 -29.15 -10.16
C GLY A 333 -0.01 -28.60 -10.71
N GLY A 334 -0.76 -27.85 -9.93
CA GLY A 334 -2.06 -27.27 -10.30
C GLY A 334 -2.46 -26.16 -9.35
N THR A 335 -3.51 -25.43 -9.73
CA THR A 335 -4.11 -24.35 -8.95
C THR A 335 -5.56 -24.69 -8.61
N GLU A 336 -6.12 -24.08 -7.58
CA GLU A 336 -7.55 -24.09 -7.29
C GLU A 336 -8.30 -23.09 -8.22
N GLY A 337 -9.62 -22.98 -8.07
CA GLY A 337 -10.43 -21.96 -8.75
C GLY A 337 -10.89 -22.34 -10.15
N GLU A 338 -10.86 -23.65 -10.51
CA GLU A 338 -11.46 -24.20 -11.75
C GLU A 338 -10.94 -23.54 -13.05
N GLY A 339 -9.64 -23.20 -13.08
CA GLY A 339 -8.99 -22.62 -14.24
C GLY A 339 -9.20 -21.12 -14.44
N LYS A 340 -9.76 -20.42 -13.45
CA LYS A 340 -9.76 -18.96 -13.43
C LYS A 340 -8.36 -18.42 -13.15
N HIS A 341 -8.07 -17.23 -13.69
CA HIS A 341 -6.83 -16.54 -13.42
C HIS A 341 -6.74 -16.05 -11.97
N LEU A 342 -5.51 -15.97 -11.44
CA LEU A 342 -5.25 -15.49 -10.08
C LEU A 342 -5.98 -14.17 -9.78
N ASN A 343 -5.86 -13.18 -10.65
CA ASN A 343 -6.46 -11.87 -10.44
C ASN A 343 -8.00 -11.85 -10.52
N GLU A 344 -8.61 -12.83 -11.15
CA GLU A 344 -10.07 -13.03 -11.12
C GLU A 344 -10.50 -13.64 -9.78
N LEU A 345 -9.70 -14.58 -9.24
CA LEU A 345 -9.95 -15.21 -7.94
C LEU A 345 -9.77 -14.23 -6.77
N LEU A 346 -8.89 -13.25 -6.89
CA LEU A 346 -8.73 -12.19 -5.89
C LEU A 346 -9.97 -11.30 -5.74
N LEU A 347 -10.86 -11.27 -6.72
CA LEU A 347 -12.16 -10.58 -6.65
C LEU A 347 -13.26 -11.40 -5.98
N LEU A 348 -12.96 -12.61 -5.55
CA LEU A 348 -13.85 -13.47 -4.79
C LEU A 348 -13.39 -13.58 -3.33
N PRO A 349 -14.32 -13.77 -2.38
CA PRO A 349 -13.93 -14.03 -1.01
C PRO A 349 -13.19 -15.36 -0.91
N ALA A 350 -12.33 -15.49 0.09
CA ALA A 350 -11.61 -16.73 0.33
C ALA A 350 -11.70 -17.14 1.79
N LEU A 351 -11.71 -18.46 2.01
CA LEU A 351 -11.55 -19.10 3.30
C LEU A 351 -10.26 -19.93 3.26
N ASN A 352 -9.32 -19.59 4.12
CA ASN A 352 -8.06 -20.29 4.22
C ASN A 352 -7.86 -20.88 5.62
N VAL A 353 -7.54 -22.17 5.70
CA VAL A 353 -7.17 -22.83 6.96
C VAL A 353 -5.69 -22.59 7.20
N ARG A 354 -5.36 -21.72 8.16
CA ARG A 354 -3.98 -21.35 8.50
C ARG A 354 -3.26 -22.40 9.33
N GLY A 355 -4.00 -23.21 10.08
CA GLY A 355 -3.43 -24.24 10.92
C GLY A 355 -4.47 -25.14 11.56
N ILE A 356 -4.04 -26.36 11.90
CA ILE A 356 -4.81 -27.33 12.66
C ILE A 356 -3.90 -27.87 13.78
N GLU A 357 -4.41 -27.91 15.00
CA GLU A 357 -3.73 -28.47 16.16
C GLU A 357 -4.61 -29.57 16.78
N ALA A 358 -4.12 -30.84 16.78
CA ALA A 358 -4.87 -31.95 17.34
C ALA A 358 -4.01 -33.20 17.48
N GLY A 359 -3.62 -33.54 18.70
CA GLY A 359 -2.79 -34.72 19.00
C GLY A 359 -1.40 -34.67 18.36
N ASP A 360 -0.65 -35.75 18.54
CA ASP A 360 0.69 -35.90 17.99
C ASP A 360 0.71 -36.89 16.83
N VAL A 361 1.70 -36.80 15.95
CA VAL A 361 1.94 -37.71 14.82
C VAL A 361 3.34 -38.35 14.87
N GLY A 362 3.54 -39.40 14.10
CA GLY A 362 4.81 -40.12 14.04
C GLY A 362 5.17 -40.78 15.36
N GLU A 363 6.41 -40.70 15.82
CA GLU A 363 6.91 -41.34 17.05
C GLU A 363 6.24 -40.87 18.33
N LYS A 364 5.64 -39.66 18.32
CA LYS A 364 4.93 -39.10 19.47
C LYS A 364 3.46 -39.48 19.51
N ALA A 365 2.93 -40.13 18.44
CA ALA A 365 1.55 -40.51 18.38
C ALA A 365 1.20 -41.50 19.48
N SER A 366 0.03 -41.35 20.11
CA SER A 366 -0.49 -42.23 21.15
C SER A 366 -1.86 -42.73 20.79
N ASN A 367 -2.23 -43.93 21.30
CA ASN A 367 -3.56 -44.51 21.11
C ASN A 367 -4.60 -43.77 21.97
N THR A 368 -4.84 -42.47 21.64
CA THR A 368 -5.65 -41.59 22.47
C THR A 368 -6.66 -40.80 21.63
N ILE A 369 -7.93 -40.87 22.02
CA ILE A 369 -8.96 -39.91 21.60
C ILE A 369 -8.69 -38.61 22.34
N GLN A 370 -8.36 -37.55 21.61
CA GLN A 370 -7.99 -36.26 22.17
C GLN A 370 -9.19 -35.55 22.84
N PRO A 371 -8.96 -34.67 23.81
CA PRO A 371 -10.04 -33.91 24.45
C PRO A 371 -10.58 -32.78 23.56
N GLU A 372 -9.79 -32.27 22.64
CA GLU A 372 -10.18 -31.20 21.73
C GLU A 372 -9.34 -31.22 20.44
N ALA A 373 -9.82 -30.53 19.41
CA ALA A 373 -9.10 -30.20 18.18
C ALA A 373 -9.36 -28.75 17.81
N ARG A 374 -8.33 -28.06 17.34
CA ARG A 374 -8.36 -26.61 17.05
C ARG A 374 -8.04 -26.34 15.61
N ALA A 375 -8.64 -25.27 15.05
CA ALA A 375 -8.28 -24.75 13.75
C ALA A 375 -8.25 -23.21 13.78
N SER A 376 -7.29 -22.65 13.05
CA SER A 376 -7.17 -21.24 12.78
C SER A 376 -7.55 -20.97 11.32
N ILE A 377 -8.48 -20.06 11.07
CA ILE A 377 -9.07 -19.77 9.77
C ILE A 377 -8.95 -18.29 9.48
N ASP A 378 -8.58 -17.94 8.25
CA ASP A 378 -8.60 -16.57 7.72
C ASP A 378 -9.69 -16.48 6.64
N PHE A 379 -10.52 -15.46 6.73
CA PHE A 379 -11.46 -15.08 5.68
C PHE A 379 -10.94 -13.81 5.00
N ARG A 380 -10.81 -13.87 3.66
CA ARG A 380 -10.57 -12.67 2.86
C ARG A 380 -11.89 -12.17 2.32
N LEU A 381 -12.16 -10.89 2.58
CA LEU A 381 -13.43 -10.24 2.25
C LEU A 381 -13.25 -9.38 0.99
N VAL A 382 -14.32 -9.29 0.22
CA VAL A 382 -14.39 -8.43 -0.98
C VAL A 382 -15.42 -7.33 -0.78
N PRO A 383 -15.47 -6.28 -1.62
CA PRO A 383 -16.41 -5.18 -1.45
C PRO A 383 -17.84 -5.63 -1.18
N ASP A 384 -18.53 -4.91 -0.29
CA ASP A 384 -19.85 -5.19 0.26
C ASP A 384 -19.92 -6.33 1.28
N GLU A 385 -18.79 -6.93 1.63
CA GLU A 385 -18.65 -7.82 2.80
C GLU A 385 -17.94 -7.07 3.94
N THR A 386 -18.34 -7.34 5.15
CA THR A 386 -17.68 -6.84 6.36
C THR A 386 -17.53 -7.96 7.38
N PRO A 387 -16.61 -7.87 8.35
CA PRO A 387 -16.55 -8.83 9.45
C PRO A 387 -17.92 -9.05 10.11
N GLU A 388 -18.71 -7.98 10.28
CA GLU A 388 -20.04 -8.02 10.91
C GLU A 388 -21.07 -8.77 10.05
N SER A 389 -20.95 -8.72 8.72
CA SER A 389 -21.86 -9.43 7.81
C SER A 389 -21.52 -10.93 7.72
N ILE A 390 -20.23 -11.29 7.83
CA ILE A 390 -19.75 -12.66 7.63
C ILE A 390 -19.86 -13.51 8.90
N LYS A 391 -19.53 -12.97 10.07
CA LYS A 391 -19.60 -13.69 11.35
C LYS A 391 -20.91 -14.44 11.57
N PRO A 392 -22.09 -13.81 11.39
CA PRO A 392 -23.37 -14.52 11.54
C PRO A 392 -23.62 -15.63 10.51
N LEU A 393 -23.06 -15.53 9.27
CA LEU A 393 -23.20 -16.57 8.26
C LEU A 393 -22.45 -17.82 8.68
N VAL A 394 -21.21 -17.65 9.13
CA VAL A 394 -20.36 -18.73 9.62
C VAL A 394 -20.99 -19.40 10.84
N GLU A 395 -21.44 -18.62 11.83
CA GLU A 395 -22.06 -19.18 13.05
C GLU A 395 -23.33 -19.97 12.74
N ARG A 396 -24.21 -19.46 11.86
CA ARG A 396 -25.37 -20.23 11.40
C ARG A 396 -24.98 -21.51 10.67
N HIS A 397 -23.87 -21.52 9.92
CA HIS A 397 -23.35 -22.73 9.29
C HIS A 397 -22.94 -23.76 10.34
N LEU A 398 -22.18 -23.34 11.38
CA LEU A 398 -21.76 -24.21 12.48
C LEU A 398 -22.98 -24.82 13.20
N GLU A 399 -24.01 -24.01 13.47
CA GLU A 399 -25.28 -24.47 14.07
C GLU A 399 -26.01 -25.44 13.15
N ALA A 400 -26.04 -25.18 11.83
CA ALA A 400 -26.65 -26.08 10.84
C ALA A 400 -25.93 -27.44 10.75
N GLN A 401 -24.61 -27.50 11.05
CA GLN A 401 -23.86 -28.75 11.21
C GLN A 401 -24.12 -29.44 12.56
N GLY A 402 -25.04 -28.89 13.37
CA GLY A 402 -25.47 -29.43 14.64
C GLY A 402 -24.60 -29.11 15.82
N TYR A 403 -23.72 -28.10 15.70
CA TYR A 403 -22.89 -27.65 16.81
C TYR A 403 -23.60 -26.64 17.72
N THR A 404 -23.37 -26.79 19.01
CA THR A 404 -23.65 -25.74 19.99
C THR A 404 -22.44 -24.85 20.12
N ILE A 405 -22.60 -23.56 19.82
CA ILE A 405 -21.53 -22.56 19.90
C ILE A 405 -21.38 -22.12 21.35
N VAL A 406 -20.14 -22.08 21.81
CA VAL A 406 -19.76 -21.50 23.11
C VAL A 406 -18.65 -20.47 22.92
N ARG A 407 -18.51 -19.54 23.87
CA ARG A 407 -17.44 -18.52 23.84
C ARG A 407 -16.28 -18.85 24.79
N GLU A 408 -16.56 -19.71 25.76
CA GLU A 408 -15.61 -20.20 26.75
C GLU A 408 -15.57 -21.73 26.74
N ALA A 409 -14.62 -22.31 27.48
CA ALA A 409 -14.56 -23.75 27.66
C ALA A 409 -15.87 -24.28 28.29
N PRO A 410 -16.53 -25.32 27.72
CA PRO A 410 -17.82 -25.77 28.18
C PRO A 410 -17.72 -26.41 29.57
N ASP A 411 -18.65 -26.06 30.42
CA ASP A 411 -18.84 -26.68 31.74
C ASP A 411 -19.45 -28.08 31.63
N LEU A 412 -19.56 -28.77 32.77
CA LEU A 412 -20.11 -30.14 32.84
C LEU A 412 -21.56 -30.18 32.29
N THR A 413 -22.38 -29.22 32.66
CA THR A 413 -23.80 -29.18 32.24
C THR A 413 -23.93 -29.07 30.73
N THR A 414 -23.17 -28.16 30.12
CA THR A 414 -23.11 -27.97 28.68
C THR A 414 -22.61 -29.22 27.96
N ARG A 415 -21.55 -29.86 28.47
CA ARG A 415 -21.01 -31.11 27.89
C ARG A 415 -21.98 -32.29 27.92
N LEU A 416 -22.74 -32.41 28.99
CA LEU A 416 -23.74 -33.52 29.11
C LEU A 416 -24.99 -33.24 28.30
N LYS A 417 -25.35 -31.99 28.05
CA LYS A 417 -26.54 -31.61 27.30
C LYS A 417 -26.33 -31.64 25.79
N HIS A 418 -25.13 -31.30 25.31
CA HIS A 418 -24.84 -31.13 23.89
C HIS A 418 -23.76 -32.10 23.39
N SER A 419 -24.09 -32.82 22.34
CA SER A 419 -23.19 -33.86 21.79
C SER A 419 -22.10 -33.29 20.87
N LYS A 420 -22.34 -32.12 20.22
CA LYS A 420 -21.40 -31.39 19.38
C LYS A 420 -21.24 -29.98 19.94
N ILE A 421 -20.04 -29.64 20.39
CA ILE A 421 -19.74 -28.32 20.98
C ILE A 421 -18.53 -27.74 20.24
N VAL A 422 -18.64 -26.50 19.82
CA VAL A 422 -17.55 -25.73 19.24
C VAL A 422 -17.41 -24.39 19.94
N ARG A 423 -16.19 -24.06 20.36
CA ARG A 423 -15.86 -22.70 20.78
C ARG A 423 -15.47 -21.90 19.57
N VAL A 424 -16.06 -20.72 19.48
CA VAL A 424 -15.81 -19.73 18.42
C VAL A 424 -15.19 -18.51 19.06
N ASN A 425 -14.00 -18.15 18.58
CA ASN A 425 -13.31 -16.93 18.98
C ASN A 425 -12.93 -16.17 17.73
N TRP A 426 -13.56 -15.00 17.52
CA TRP A 426 -13.29 -14.13 16.38
C TRP A 426 -12.14 -13.18 16.71
N GLY A 427 -11.20 -13.08 15.80
CA GLY A 427 -10.21 -12.02 15.81
C GLY A 427 -10.84 -10.67 15.47
N ALA A 428 -10.03 -9.63 15.53
CA ALA A 428 -10.37 -8.34 14.96
C ALA A 428 -10.69 -8.51 13.46
N GLY A 429 -10.61 -7.65 12.66
CA GLY A 429 -10.87 -7.74 11.23
C GLY A 429 -11.26 -6.36 10.75
N TYR A 430 -11.19 -6.16 9.46
CA TYR A 430 -11.57 -4.91 8.85
C TYR A 430 -12.16 -5.13 7.45
N PRO A 431 -12.98 -4.18 6.98
CA PRO A 431 -13.62 -4.30 5.69
C PRO A 431 -12.62 -4.13 4.53
N PRO A 432 -12.98 -4.59 3.33
CA PRO A 432 -12.25 -4.30 2.11
C PRO A 432 -12.38 -2.83 1.73
N ALA A 433 -11.50 -2.40 0.84
CA ALA A 433 -11.55 -1.08 0.22
C ALA A 433 -11.62 -1.21 -1.31
N ARG A 434 -12.30 -0.29 -1.97
CA ARG A 434 -12.32 -0.19 -3.43
C ARG A 434 -12.52 1.25 -3.90
N THR A 435 -11.68 1.66 -4.84
CA THR A 435 -11.83 2.89 -5.63
C THR A 435 -12.22 2.51 -7.06
N SER A 436 -13.16 3.20 -7.66
CA SER A 436 -13.55 2.91 -9.04
C SER A 436 -12.43 3.28 -10.03
N LEU A 437 -12.16 2.37 -10.98
CA LEU A 437 -11.24 2.61 -12.09
C LEU A 437 -11.74 3.72 -13.03
N ASP A 438 -13.04 4.00 -13.03
CA ASP A 438 -13.70 4.99 -13.91
C ASP A 438 -13.63 6.41 -13.35
N LEU A 439 -13.18 6.62 -12.12
CA LEU A 439 -13.04 7.96 -11.57
C LEU A 439 -12.08 8.80 -12.43
N PRO A 440 -12.38 10.10 -12.62
CA PRO A 440 -11.49 10.99 -13.38
C PRO A 440 -10.04 10.96 -12.90
N LEU A 441 -9.82 10.88 -11.59
CA LEU A 441 -8.47 10.78 -11.01
C LEU A 441 -7.80 9.45 -11.35
N SER A 442 -8.51 8.30 -11.22
CA SER A 442 -8.01 6.98 -11.60
C SER A 442 -7.53 6.95 -13.05
N GLN A 443 -8.35 7.52 -13.94
CA GLN A 443 -8.03 7.64 -15.35
C GLN A 443 -6.86 8.62 -15.61
N ALA A 444 -6.79 9.74 -14.87
CA ALA A 444 -5.73 10.73 -15.02
C ALA A 444 -4.37 10.14 -14.63
N ILE A 445 -4.28 9.46 -13.47
CA ILE A 445 -3.05 8.81 -13.01
C ILE A 445 -2.56 7.81 -14.08
N ALA A 446 -3.44 6.90 -14.53
CA ALA A 446 -3.07 5.90 -15.55
C ALA A 446 -2.62 6.54 -16.87
N ARG A 447 -3.31 7.59 -17.34
CA ARG A 447 -2.92 8.31 -18.58
C ARG A 447 -1.56 9.01 -18.44
N ILE A 448 -1.32 9.66 -17.29
CA ILE A 448 -0.06 10.35 -17.05
C ILE A 448 1.10 9.35 -17.02
N MET A 449 0.95 8.23 -16.32
CA MET A 449 1.96 7.17 -16.28
C MET A 449 2.24 6.62 -17.67
N THR A 450 1.20 6.28 -18.44
CA THR A 450 1.35 5.80 -19.83
C THR A 450 2.06 6.83 -20.71
N ALA A 451 1.68 8.10 -20.61
CA ALA A 451 2.32 9.17 -21.37
C ALA A 451 3.78 9.42 -20.94
N ALA A 452 4.12 9.16 -19.68
CA ALA A 452 5.48 9.21 -19.16
C ALA A 452 6.35 7.99 -19.62
N GLY A 453 5.76 6.99 -20.27
CA GLY A 453 6.46 5.78 -20.73
C GLY A 453 6.26 4.56 -19.84
N HIS A 454 5.51 4.68 -18.75
CA HIS A 454 5.27 3.63 -17.77
C HIS A 454 3.79 3.19 -17.80
N GLU A 455 3.40 2.42 -18.81
CA GLU A 455 2.03 1.89 -18.84
C GLU A 455 1.80 0.94 -17.66
N PRO A 456 0.92 1.28 -16.70
CA PRO A 456 0.78 0.48 -15.49
C PRO A 456 -0.07 -0.78 -15.72
N VAL A 457 0.24 -1.82 -14.98
CA VAL A 457 -0.70 -2.92 -14.72
C VAL A 457 -1.78 -2.37 -13.78
N ARG A 458 -3.06 -2.52 -14.13
CA ARG A 458 -4.16 -1.99 -13.32
C ARG A 458 -4.89 -3.13 -12.63
N LEU A 459 -4.71 -3.24 -11.31
CA LEU A 459 -5.33 -4.26 -10.49
C LEU A 459 -6.59 -3.71 -9.81
N PRO A 460 -7.78 -4.27 -10.05
CA PRO A 460 -8.97 -3.87 -9.32
C PRO A 460 -8.81 -4.02 -7.80
N THR A 461 -8.03 -4.99 -7.36
CA THR A 461 -7.68 -5.23 -5.95
C THR A 461 -6.33 -5.93 -5.84
N VAL A 462 -5.60 -5.68 -4.76
CA VAL A 462 -4.48 -6.53 -4.37
C VAL A 462 -4.95 -7.69 -3.50
N GLY A 463 -4.19 -8.78 -3.52
CA GLY A 463 -4.50 -9.98 -2.72
C GLY A 463 -4.23 -9.81 -1.23
N GLY A 464 -3.29 -8.93 -0.87
CA GLY A 464 -2.98 -8.57 0.49
C GLY A 464 -4.11 -7.74 1.15
N SER A 465 -4.04 -7.64 2.46
CA SER A 465 -4.96 -6.81 3.25
C SER A 465 -4.16 -5.70 3.90
N ILE A 466 -4.45 -4.47 3.50
CA ILE A 466 -3.90 -3.23 4.06
C ILE A 466 -5.07 -2.38 4.59
N PRO A 467 -4.86 -1.49 5.56
CA PRO A 467 -5.93 -0.69 6.14
C PRO A 467 -6.41 0.45 5.21
N MET A 468 -6.45 0.20 3.90
CA MET A 468 -6.85 1.16 2.87
C MET A 468 -8.24 1.76 3.11
N TYR A 469 -9.15 1.01 3.74
CA TYR A 469 -10.48 1.47 4.09
C TYR A 469 -10.48 2.70 5.02
N LEU A 470 -9.46 2.84 5.89
CA LEU A 470 -9.32 4.00 6.79
C LEU A 470 -9.10 5.30 6.02
N PHE A 471 -8.33 5.24 4.94
CA PHE A 471 -8.07 6.38 4.07
C PHE A 471 -9.30 6.82 3.27
N GLN A 472 -10.26 5.91 3.03
CA GLN A 472 -11.50 6.22 2.33
C GLN A 472 -12.57 6.85 3.22
N GLN A 473 -12.47 6.68 4.54
CA GLN A 473 -13.48 7.15 5.49
C GLN A 473 -13.28 8.61 5.93
N PRO A 474 -14.38 9.31 6.28
CA PRO A 474 -15.80 8.88 6.20
C PRO A 474 -16.44 9.23 4.84
N ASN A 475 -15.72 9.83 3.89
CA ASN A 475 -16.30 10.50 2.71
C ASN A 475 -16.09 9.72 1.41
N GLU A 476 -15.74 8.44 1.48
CA GLU A 476 -15.37 7.63 0.30
C GLU A 476 -14.25 8.29 -0.52
N THR A 477 -13.29 8.92 0.17
CA THR A 477 -12.13 9.57 -0.47
C THR A 477 -11.41 8.56 -1.35
N PRO A 478 -11.17 8.85 -2.63
CA PRO A 478 -10.44 7.92 -3.49
C PRO A 478 -9.05 7.61 -2.92
N ALA A 479 -8.72 6.33 -2.84
CA ALA A 479 -7.40 5.84 -2.48
C ALA A 479 -6.92 4.89 -3.58
N ILE A 480 -5.72 5.14 -4.10
CA ILE A 480 -5.15 4.41 -5.24
C ILE A 480 -3.73 4.03 -4.89
N GLY A 481 -3.39 2.75 -5.03
CA GLY A 481 -2.04 2.28 -4.80
C GLY A 481 -1.12 2.55 -5.98
N LEU A 482 0.09 2.99 -5.68
CA LEU A 482 1.17 3.22 -6.64
C LEU A 482 2.52 2.82 -6.02
N PRO A 483 2.79 1.53 -5.86
CA PRO A 483 4.04 1.04 -5.29
C PRO A 483 5.21 1.17 -6.29
N ILE A 484 6.43 1.16 -5.74
CA ILE A 484 7.65 1.18 -6.56
C ILE A 484 8.65 0.07 -6.24
N ALA A 485 8.52 -0.64 -5.12
CA ALA A 485 9.44 -1.72 -4.77
C ALA A 485 9.41 -2.86 -5.80
N ASN A 486 10.50 -3.58 -5.97
CA ASN A 486 10.50 -4.74 -6.85
C ASN A 486 9.76 -5.91 -6.18
N HIS A 487 9.02 -6.70 -6.96
CA HIS A 487 8.23 -7.83 -6.46
C HIS A 487 9.06 -8.92 -5.74
N ASP A 488 10.36 -8.97 -6.03
CA ASP A 488 11.34 -9.90 -5.47
C ASP A 488 12.28 -9.21 -4.46
N ASP A 489 11.75 -8.25 -3.70
CA ASP A 489 12.47 -7.42 -2.73
C ASP A 489 12.74 -8.11 -1.39
N ASN A 490 12.20 -9.31 -1.15
CA ASN A 490 12.19 -10.00 0.13
C ASN A 490 11.45 -9.22 1.24
N GLN A 491 10.34 -8.57 0.90
CA GLN A 491 9.48 -7.90 1.87
C GLN A 491 9.24 -8.77 3.11
N HIS A 492 9.33 -8.21 4.31
CA HIS A 492 9.20 -8.85 5.62
C HIS A 492 10.23 -9.97 5.91
N ALA A 493 11.16 -10.23 5.00
CA ALA A 493 12.20 -11.26 5.16
C ALA A 493 13.60 -10.67 5.33
N ALA A 494 14.58 -11.55 5.57
CA ALA A 494 15.99 -11.16 5.60
C ALA A 494 16.49 -10.83 4.18
N ASN A 495 17.43 -9.91 4.10
CA ASN A 495 18.02 -9.41 2.85
C ASN A 495 16.99 -8.67 1.97
N GLU A 496 16.07 -7.95 2.58
CA GLU A 496 15.21 -7.00 1.88
C GLU A 496 16.06 -6.05 1.04
N ASN A 497 15.54 -5.69 -0.14
CA ASN A 497 16.31 -4.93 -1.11
C ASN A 497 15.45 -4.13 -2.06
N LEU A 498 16.01 -3.06 -2.60
CA LEU A 498 15.42 -2.31 -3.69
C LEU A 498 16.33 -2.35 -4.92
N ARG A 499 15.77 -2.74 -6.08
CA ARG A 499 16.44 -2.60 -7.37
C ARG A 499 16.40 -1.13 -7.79
N LEU A 500 17.56 -0.61 -8.23
CA LEU A 500 17.69 0.82 -8.54
C LEU A 500 16.76 1.29 -9.65
N GLN A 501 16.51 0.46 -10.68
CA GLN A 501 15.56 0.82 -11.74
C GLN A 501 14.19 1.16 -11.18
N ASN A 502 13.74 0.47 -10.14
CA ASN A 502 12.44 0.75 -9.51
C ASN A 502 12.39 2.13 -8.84
N LEU A 503 13.49 2.54 -8.20
CA LEU A 503 13.59 3.89 -7.64
C LEU A 503 13.58 4.95 -8.75
N TRP A 504 14.31 4.68 -9.86
CA TRP A 504 14.39 5.59 -11.00
C TRP A 504 13.02 5.76 -11.67
N ASP A 505 12.33 4.67 -11.94
CA ASP A 505 10.95 4.69 -12.47
C ASP A 505 9.99 5.45 -11.54
N GLY A 506 10.13 5.24 -10.23
CA GLY A 506 9.35 5.94 -9.22
C GLY A 506 9.55 7.46 -9.26
N ILE A 507 10.80 7.93 -9.34
CA ILE A 507 11.14 9.35 -9.44
C ILE A 507 10.48 9.97 -10.68
N GLU A 508 10.55 9.29 -11.84
CA GLU A 508 9.98 9.77 -13.10
C GLU A 508 8.46 9.86 -13.03
N VAL A 509 7.81 8.81 -12.52
CA VAL A 509 6.35 8.75 -12.40
C VAL A 509 5.84 9.77 -11.39
N TYR A 510 6.45 9.90 -10.21
CA TYR A 510 6.04 10.91 -9.24
C TYR A 510 6.19 12.33 -9.80
N ALA A 511 7.28 12.62 -10.52
CA ALA A 511 7.47 13.93 -11.15
C ALA A 511 6.38 14.21 -12.21
N ALA A 512 6.05 13.23 -13.06
CA ALA A 512 5.00 13.36 -14.06
C ALA A 512 3.62 13.57 -13.41
N LEU A 513 3.31 12.87 -12.32
CA LEU A 513 2.06 13.02 -11.57
C LEU A 513 1.97 14.40 -10.90
N PHE A 514 3.02 14.84 -10.21
CA PHE A 514 3.04 16.15 -9.56
C PHE A 514 2.80 17.29 -10.57
N ALA A 515 3.40 17.17 -11.77
CA ALA A 515 3.25 18.16 -12.83
C ALA A 515 1.93 18.05 -13.60
N GLY A 516 1.25 16.90 -13.60
CA GLY A 516 0.13 16.62 -14.51
C GLY A 516 -1.25 16.48 -13.88
N LEU A 517 -1.38 16.15 -12.58
CA LEU A 517 -2.66 15.77 -11.97
C LEU A 517 -3.73 16.88 -11.96
N GLY A 518 -3.35 18.12 -11.93
CA GLY A 518 -4.28 19.27 -11.96
C GLY A 518 -4.49 19.87 -13.36
N ALA A 519 -3.95 19.23 -14.39
CA ALA A 519 -4.18 19.65 -15.77
C ALA A 519 -5.64 19.35 -16.18
N PRO A 520 -6.27 20.26 -16.97
CA PRO A 520 -7.64 20.07 -17.42
C PRO A 520 -7.84 18.86 -18.33
#